data_42de96327a6b290f7b9766eed5991d22
#
_entry.id   42de96327a6b290f7b9766eed5991d22
#
_cell.length_a   1.000
_cell.length_b   1.000
_cell.length_c   1.000
_cell.angle_alpha   90.00
_cell.angle_beta   90.00
_cell.angle_gamma   90.00
#
_symmetry.space_group_name_H-M   'P 1'
#
loop_
_entity.id
_entity.type
_entity.pdbx_description
1 polymer ?
#
loop_
_entity_poly.entity_id
_entity_poly.type
_entity_poly.pdbx_seq_one_letter_code
_entity_poly.pdbx_strand_id
1 'polypeptide(L)'
;LLVLCNPILSGFDFDYAKDDRDRFVQGIAECTIKYNTDVIPFERAIVVLSVAQAIIESNWGESRFAREANNFYGIIQTDRTEPHIKSLRSKTLLKVYSNKCESVGDYIELLNGSEYFKEYRDIRVKQVIMGEVDIFEVIGSLDSYAIDPKYTRKVKDIVNSLLEDYPLLFNP
;
A
#
# COMPACT_ATOMS: atom_id res chain seq x y z
N LEU A 1 -11.54 -9.66 -21.59
CA LEU A 1 -11.53 -8.20 -21.25
C LEU A 1 -12.47 -7.89 -20.10
N LEU A 2 -12.53 -8.77 -19.15
CA LEU A 2 -13.36 -8.66 -17.95
C LEU A 2 -12.45 -8.95 -16.79
N VAL A 3 -12.53 -8.16 -15.75
CA VAL A 3 -11.96 -8.41 -14.40
C VAL A 3 -10.93 -7.40 -13.90
N LEU A 4 -10.94 -6.17 -14.33
CA LEU A 4 -10.28 -5.10 -13.57
C LEU A 4 -11.20 -3.90 -13.27
N CYS A 5 -12.50 -4.03 -13.49
CA CYS A 5 -13.51 -3.17 -12.90
C CYS A 5 -14.13 -3.95 -11.73
N ASN A 6 -13.71 -3.68 -10.53
CA ASN A 6 -14.42 -4.13 -9.35
C ASN A 6 -15.66 -3.22 -9.15
N PRO A 7 -16.88 -3.64 -9.55
CA PRO A 7 -18.11 -2.90 -9.24
C PRO A 7 -18.61 -3.19 -7.82
N ILE A 8 -17.78 -3.75 -6.92
CA ILE A 8 -18.26 -4.43 -5.71
C ILE A 8 -18.14 -3.58 -4.44
N LEU A 9 -17.92 -2.27 -4.56
CA LEU A 9 -17.99 -1.44 -3.34
C LEU A 9 -19.42 -1.01 -2.97
N SER A 10 -20.42 -1.24 -3.83
CA SER A 10 -21.81 -0.88 -3.49
C SER A 10 -22.52 -1.88 -2.55
N GLY A 11 -21.85 -2.96 -2.17
CA GLY A 11 -22.39 -3.99 -1.27
C GLY A 11 -21.50 -4.31 -0.08
N PHE A 12 -20.36 -3.62 0.09
CA PHE A 12 -19.54 -3.79 1.27
C PHE A 12 -20.13 -2.96 2.39
N ASP A 13 -20.77 -3.64 3.35
CA ASP A 13 -21.21 -3.03 4.59
C ASP A 13 -19.97 -2.72 5.45
N PHE A 14 -19.47 -1.47 5.37
CA PHE A 14 -18.29 -1.00 6.09
C PHE A 14 -18.49 -0.93 7.62
N ASP A 15 -19.61 -1.35 8.13
CA ASP A 15 -19.91 -1.48 9.56
C ASP A 15 -19.29 -2.74 10.20
N TYR A 16 -18.45 -3.50 9.45
CA TYR A 16 -17.90 -4.78 9.88
C TYR A 16 -16.59 -4.69 10.69
N ALA A 17 -16.05 -3.49 10.87
CA ALA A 17 -14.81 -3.30 11.64
C ALA A 17 -15.04 -3.57 13.12
N LYS A 18 -14.57 -4.73 13.61
CA LYS A 18 -14.72 -5.17 15.00
C LYS A 18 -13.75 -4.47 15.95
N ASP A 19 -12.56 -4.12 15.46
CA ASP A 19 -11.50 -3.52 16.25
C ASP A 19 -10.67 -2.49 15.47
N ASP A 20 -9.61 -1.97 16.07
CA ASP A 20 -8.75 -0.96 15.48
C ASP A 20 -7.95 -1.48 14.28
N ARG A 21 -7.61 -2.78 14.24
CA ARG A 21 -6.92 -3.40 13.12
C ARG A 21 -7.83 -3.54 11.91
N ASP A 22 -9.07 -3.96 12.13
CA ASP A 22 -10.08 -4.01 11.06
C ASP A 22 -10.28 -2.63 10.45
N ARG A 23 -10.42 -1.58 11.30
CA ARG A 23 -10.55 -0.19 10.84
C ARG A 23 -9.32 0.29 10.07
N PHE A 24 -8.13 -0.16 10.48
CA PHE A 24 -6.90 0.16 9.76
C PHE A 24 -6.88 -0.49 8.38
N VAL A 25 -7.12 -1.80 8.29
CA VAL A 25 -7.16 -2.57 7.03
C VAL A 25 -8.16 -1.97 6.06
N GLN A 26 -9.40 -1.77 6.51
CA GLN A 26 -10.44 -1.15 5.69
C GLN A 26 -10.03 0.24 5.20
N GLY A 27 -9.57 1.10 6.09
CA GLY A 27 -9.27 2.47 5.72
C GLY A 27 -8.11 2.61 4.73
N ILE A 28 -7.08 1.74 4.76
CA ILE A 28 -6.03 1.71 3.74
C ILE A 28 -6.56 1.13 2.43
N ALA A 29 -7.36 0.05 2.51
CA ALA A 29 -7.96 -0.56 1.33
C ALA A 29 -8.88 0.43 0.58
N GLU A 30 -9.75 1.14 1.30
CA GLU A 30 -10.64 2.17 0.73
C GLU A 30 -9.88 3.26 -0.01
N CYS A 31 -8.80 3.80 0.61
CA CYS A 31 -7.97 4.81 -0.04
C CYS A 31 -7.30 4.27 -1.30
N THR A 32 -6.81 3.02 -1.28
CA THR A 32 -6.18 2.38 -2.44
C THR A 32 -7.19 2.16 -3.57
N ILE A 33 -8.38 1.66 -3.23
CA ILE A 33 -9.45 1.44 -4.21
C ILE A 33 -9.89 2.77 -4.83
N LYS A 34 -10.08 3.80 -4.01
CA LYS A 34 -10.42 5.14 -4.49
C LYS A 34 -9.36 5.67 -5.46
N TYR A 35 -8.08 5.56 -5.13
CA TYR A 35 -6.99 5.96 -6.03
C TYR A 35 -7.05 5.18 -7.35
N ASN A 36 -7.29 3.87 -7.30
CA ASN A 36 -7.38 3.01 -8.47
C ASN A 36 -8.52 3.36 -9.43
N THR A 37 -9.56 4.08 -8.98
CA THR A 37 -10.65 4.54 -9.88
C THR A 37 -10.20 5.64 -10.85
N ASP A 38 -9.19 6.41 -10.47
CA ASP A 38 -8.78 7.61 -11.18
C ASP A 38 -7.55 7.39 -12.11
N VAL A 39 -7.00 6.16 -12.10
CA VAL A 39 -5.81 5.81 -12.87
C VAL A 39 -6.05 4.65 -13.84
N ILE A 40 -5.19 4.57 -14.88
CA ILE A 40 -5.24 3.48 -15.86
C ILE A 40 -4.86 2.12 -15.21
N PRO A 41 -5.29 0.98 -15.80
CA PRO A 41 -5.06 -0.34 -15.20
C PRO A 41 -3.59 -0.65 -14.85
N PHE A 42 -2.65 -0.18 -15.63
CA PHE A 42 -1.21 -0.41 -15.41
C PHE A 42 -0.64 0.34 -14.19
N GLU A 43 -1.29 1.41 -13.76
CA GLU A 43 -0.90 2.23 -12.61
C GLU A 43 -1.64 1.86 -11.31
N ARG A 44 -2.65 0.98 -11.40
CA ARG A 44 -3.42 0.55 -10.23
C ARG A 44 -2.56 -0.25 -9.26
N ALA A 45 -2.68 0.07 -7.99
CA ALA A 45 -2.05 -0.71 -6.92
C ALA A 45 -2.83 -2.00 -6.62
N ILE A 46 -2.11 -3.02 -6.19
CA ILE A 46 -2.72 -4.23 -5.64
C ILE A 46 -3.14 -3.93 -4.20
N VAL A 47 -4.44 -3.97 -3.93
CA VAL A 47 -5.01 -3.50 -2.65
C VAL A 47 -4.43 -4.24 -1.45
N VAL A 48 -4.38 -5.57 -1.48
CA VAL A 48 -3.82 -6.36 -0.37
C VAL A 48 -2.34 -6.07 -0.13
N LEU A 49 -1.57 -5.78 -1.18
CA LEU A 49 -0.16 -5.40 -1.08
C LEU A 49 0.00 -4.03 -0.42
N SER A 50 -0.81 -3.05 -0.82
CA SER A 50 -0.83 -1.71 -0.22
C SER A 50 -1.10 -1.80 1.29
N VAL A 51 -2.10 -2.60 1.69
CA VAL A 51 -2.43 -2.83 3.10
C VAL A 51 -1.28 -3.52 3.84
N ALA A 52 -0.70 -4.58 3.27
CA ALA A 52 0.39 -5.32 3.90
C ALA A 52 1.63 -4.45 4.16
N GLN A 53 2.02 -3.63 3.19
CA GLN A 53 3.15 -2.70 3.36
C GLN A 53 2.82 -1.61 4.39
N ALA A 54 1.62 -1.05 4.39
CA ALA A 54 1.21 -0.08 5.41
C ALA A 54 1.25 -0.68 6.83
N ILE A 55 0.85 -1.94 7.00
CA ILE A 55 0.95 -2.65 8.29
C ILE A 55 2.40 -2.73 8.76
N ILE A 56 3.32 -3.17 7.89
CA ILE A 56 4.73 -3.35 8.24
C ILE A 56 5.39 -2.01 8.56
N GLU A 57 5.20 -1.00 7.72
CA GLU A 57 5.88 0.29 7.83
C GLU A 57 5.34 1.14 8.99
N SER A 58 4.06 1.02 9.30
CA SER A 58 3.41 1.84 10.32
C SER A 58 3.11 1.11 11.63
N ASN A 59 3.39 -0.19 11.72
CA ASN A 59 2.96 -1.02 12.84
C ASN A 59 1.45 -0.88 13.10
N TRP A 60 0.63 -1.23 12.10
CA TRP A 60 -0.84 -1.11 12.18
C TRP A 60 -1.33 0.33 12.42
N GLY A 61 -0.58 1.33 11.95
CA GLY A 61 -0.89 2.73 12.17
C GLY A 61 -0.51 3.26 13.56
N GLU A 62 0.11 2.45 14.41
CA GLU A 62 0.49 2.82 15.78
C GLU A 62 1.81 3.59 15.86
N SER A 63 2.62 3.56 14.80
CA SER A 63 3.88 4.30 14.78
C SER A 63 3.67 5.80 14.96
N ARG A 64 4.68 6.50 15.53
CA ARG A 64 4.62 7.96 15.69
C ARG A 64 4.37 8.67 14.37
N PHE A 65 5.00 8.21 13.28
CA PHE A 65 4.85 8.83 11.96
C PHE A 65 3.45 8.64 11.38
N ALA A 66 2.83 7.49 11.62
CA ALA A 66 1.45 7.26 11.21
C ALA A 66 0.48 8.17 11.98
N ARG A 67 0.67 8.31 13.31
CA ARG A 67 -0.24 9.08 14.18
C ARG A 67 -0.08 10.59 14.07
N GLU A 68 1.18 11.07 13.96
CA GLU A 68 1.47 12.51 13.98
C GLU A 68 1.57 13.12 12.57
N ALA A 69 1.84 12.29 11.54
CA ALA A 69 2.12 12.75 10.18
C ALA A 69 1.27 12.07 9.11
N ASN A 70 0.35 11.17 9.45
CA ASN A 70 -0.39 10.33 8.50
C ASN A 70 0.53 9.59 7.49
N ASN A 71 1.79 9.34 7.87
CA ASN A 71 2.77 8.67 7.01
C ASN A 71 2.80 7.18 7.32
N PHE A 72 2.08 6.40 6.51
CA PHE A 72 1.88 4.96 6.73
C PHE A 72 2.92 4.10 6.02
N TYR A 73 3.74 4.67 5.14
CA TYR A 73 4.72 3.94 4.32
C TYR A 73 6.17 4.39 4.54
N GLY A 74 6.42 5.26 5.51
CA GLY A 74 7.77 5.73 5.81
C GLY A 74 8.37 6.62 4.71
N ILE A 75 7.55 7.30 3.91
CA ILE A 75 8.02 8.08 2.76
C ILE A 75 8.83 9.28 3.21
N ILE A 76 10.05 9.36 2.65
CA ILE A 76 11.04 10.37 2.98
C ILE A 76 10.70 11.72 2.32
N GLN A 77 10.84 12.81 3.09
CA GLN A 77 10.80 14.16 2.57
C GLN A 77 12.20 14.62 2.19
N THR A 78 12.40 14.93 0.93
CA THR A 78 13.69 15.43 0.39
C THR A 78 13.77 16.95 0.36
N ASP A 79 12.62 17.62 0.22
CA ASP A 79 12.52 19.07 0.28
C ASP A 79 12.29 19.53 1.73
N ARG A 80 13.30 20.22 2.30
CA ARG A 80 13.27 20.70 3.68
C ARG A 80 12.34 21.89 3.90
N THR A 81 11.86 22.50 2.84
CA THR A 81 10.92 23.63 2.91
C THR A 81 9.46 23.14 3.06
N GLU A 82 9.21 21.91 2.66
CA GLU A 82 7.90 21.27 2.77
C GLU A 82 7.63 20.68 4.16
N PRO A 83 6.36 20.49 4.56
CA PRO A 83 6.02 19.92 5.85
C PRO A 83 6.69 18.55 6.07
N HIS A 84 7.35 18.41 7.21
CA HIS A 84 8.05 17.17 7.55
C HIS A 84 8.08 16.91 9.04
N ILE A 85 8.25 15.65 9.41
CA ILE A 85 8.51 15.18 10.76
C ILE A 85 9.88 14.50 10.82
N LYS A 86 10.68 14.85 11.82
CA LYS A 86 12.03 14.32 11.96
C LYS A 86 12.04 12.97 12.66
N SER A 87 12.82 12.02 12.15
CA SER A 87 13.11 10.77 12.85
C SER A 87 13.86 11.06 14.17
N LEU A 88 13.50 10.34 15.24
CA LEU A 88 14.18 10.46 16.53
C LEU A 88 15.55 9.76 16.55
N ARG A 89 15.75 8.79 15.66
CA ARG A 89 16.96 7.93 15.62
C ARG A 89 17.91 8.25 14.46
N SER A 90 17.50 9.10 13.54
CA SER A 90 18.29 9.47 12.37
C SER A 90 18.05 10.93 11.98
N LYS A 91 18.81 11.42 10.98
CA LYS A 91 18.58 12.75 10.39
C LYS A 91 17.49 12.75 9.32
N THR A 92 16.83 11.61 9.10
CA THR A 92 15.81 11.45 8.07
C THR A 92 14.57 12.29 8.37
N LEU A 93 14.10 12.99 7.38
CA LEU A 93 12.84 13.72 7.40
C LEU A 93 11.79 12.87 6.68
N LEU A 94 10.60 12.78 7.24
CA LEU A 94 9.49 12.05 6.66
C LEU A 94 8.38 13.03 6.29
N LYS A 95 7.69 12.78 5.18
CA LYS A 95 6.56 13.59 4.72
C LYS A 95 5.44 13.62 5.74
N VAL A 96 4.72 14.75 5.79
CA VAL A 96 3.49 14.94 6.55
C VAL A 96 2.33 15.06 5.58
N TYR A 97 1.27 14.32 5.81
CA TYR A 97 0.07 14.31 4.99
C TYR A 97 -1.13 14.83 5.77
N SER A 98 -2.07 15.47 5.09
CA SER A 98 -3.29 15.98 5.71
C SER A 98 -4.23 14.85 6.13
N ASN A 99 -4.17 13.72 5.44
CA ASN A 99 -5.00 12.55 5.71
C ASN A 99 -4.35 11.24 5.20
N LYS A 100 -4.95 10.13 5.58
CA LYS A 100 -4.52 8.77 5.22
C LYS A 100 -4.41 8.55 3.70
N CYS A 101 -5.41 9.00 2.95
CA CYS A 101 -5.46 8.73 1.50
C CYS A 101 -4.39 9.47 0.71
N GLU A 102 -3.91 10.62 1.18
CA GLU A 102 -2.76 11.30 0.59
C GLU A 102 -1.48 10.47 0.73
N SER A 103 -1.27 9.86 1.91
CA SER A 103 -0.13 8.94 2.12
C SER A 103 -0.21 7.71 1.22
N VAL A 104 -1.41 7.14 1.05
CA VAL A 104 -1.63 6.01 0.12
C VAL A 104 -1.37 6.43 -1.33
N GLY A 105 -1.85 7.61 -1.74
CA GLY A 105 -1.62 8.13 -3.09
C GLY A 105 -0.14 8.31 -3.39
N ASP A 106 0.61 8.98 -2.52
CA ASP A 106 2.04 9.21 -2.68
C ASP A 106 2.86 7.90 -2.70
N TYR A 107 2.45 6.89 -1.90
CA TYR A 107 3.02 5.56 -1.98
C TYR A 107 2.80 4.91 -3.36
N ILE A 108 1.61 4.99 -3.92
CA ILE A 108 1.30 4.42 -5.24
C ILE A 108 2.08 5.17 -6.32
N GLU A 109 2.16 6.49 -6.24
CA GLU A 109 2.96 7.31 -7.15
C GLU A 109 4.46 6.99 -7.05
N LEU A 110 4.98 6.71 -5.85
CA LEU A 110 6.36 6.26 -5.65
C LEU A 110 6.63 4.93 -6.38
N LEU A 111 5.74 3.94 -6.27
CA LEU A 111 5.88 2.66 -6.97
C LEU A 111 5.80 2.84 -8.51
N ASN A 112 4.94 3.75 -8.97
CA ASN A 112 4.73 4.00 -10.40
C ASN A 112 5.81 4.89 -11.01
N GLY A 113 6.43 5.79 -10.26
CA GLY A 113 7.35 6.80 -10.79
C GLY A 113 8.83 6.56 -10.54
N SER A 114 9.19 5.84 -9.48
CA SER A 114 10.59 5.68 -9.10
C SER A 114 11.31 4.59 -9.93
N GLU A 115 12.52 4.89 -10.39
CA GLU A 115 13.37 3.93 -11.11
C GLU A 115 13.72 2.69 -10.26
N TYR A 116 13.73 2.82 -8.93
CA TYR A 116 13.96 1.69 -8.02
C TYR A 116 12.89 0.60 -8.15
N PHE A 117 11.68 0.94 -8.63
CA PHE A 117 10.54 0.02 -8.77
C PHE A 117 10.24 -0.33 -10.24
N LYS A 118 11.24 -0.22 -11.13
CA LYS A 118 11.05 -0.58 -12.54
C LYS A 118 10.62 -2.04 -12.71
N GLU A 119 11.25 -2.98 -12.01
CA GLU A 119 10.91 -4.41 -12.08
C GLU A 119 9.48 -4.66 -11.61
N TYR A 120 9.05 -4.03 -10.51
CA TYR A 120 7.67 -4.05 -10.04
C TYR A 120 6.69 -3.63 -11.16
N ARG A 121 6.98 -2.52 -11.85
CA ARG A 121 6.12 -2.04 -12.94
C ARG A 121 6.10 -2.99 -14.13
N ASP A 122 7.26 -3.51 -14.54
CA ASP A 122 7.37 -4.43 -15.66
C ASP A 122 6.55 -5.72 -15.42
N ILE A 123 6.62 -6.27 -14.22
CA ILE A 123 5.80 -7.44 -13.81
C ILE A 123 4.31 -7.07 -13.81
N ARG A 124 3.94 -5.92 -13.25
CA ARG A 124 2.55 -5.45 -13.22
C ARG A 124 1.97 -5.29 -14.63
N VAL A 125 2.72 -4.66 -15.54
CA VAL A 125 2.30 -4.50 -16.94
C VAL A 125 2.09 -5.85 -17.60
N LYS A 126 3.04 -6.78 -17.44
CA LYS A 126 2.93 -8.15 -17.97
C LYS A 126 1.67 -8.83 -17.46
N GLN A 127 1.41 -8.79 -16.15
CA GLN A 127 0.26 -9.44 -15.54
C GLN A 127 -1.06 -8.82 -15.99
N VAL A 128 -1.14 -7.51 -16.13
CA VAL A 128 -2.34 -6.83 -16.67
C VAL A 128 -2.61 -7.25 -18.11
N ILE A 129 -1.58 -7.38 -18.96
CA ILE A 129 -1.73 -7.84 -20.36
C ILE A 129 -2.19 -9.29 -20.42
N MET A 130 -1.66 -10.15 -19.55
CA MET A 130 -2.02 -11.57 -19.50
C MET A 130 -3.37 -11.83 -18.83
N GLY A 131 -3.91 -10.87 -18.08
CA GLY A 131 -5.15 -11.02 -17.33
C GLY A 131 -5.02 -11.91 -16.07
N GLU A 132 -3.78 -12.16 -15.63
CA GLU A 132 -3.46 -12.98 -14.45
C GLU A 132 -2.62 -12.19 -13.46
N VAL A 133 -2.90 -12.32 -12.18
CA VAL A 133 -2.13 -11.63 -11.11
C VAL A 133 -1.48 -12.69 -10.24
N ASP A 134 -0.15 -12.78 -10.30
CA ASP A 134 0.67 -13.47 -9.29
C ASP A 134 1.24 -12.44 -8.31
N ILE A 135 0.59 -12.31 -7.18
CA ILE A 135 1.02 -11.36 -6.14
C ILE A 135 2.39 -11.70 -5.57
N PHE A 136 2.77 -12.98 -5.54
CA PHE A 136 4.07 -13.39 -4.97
C PHE A 136 5.24 -13.08 -5.90
N GLU A 137 5.02 -13.10 -7.24
CA GLU A 137 5.97 -12.57 -8.22
C GLU A 137 6.16 -11.06 -8.01
N VAL A 138 5.06 -10.31 -7.83
CA VAL A 138 5.10 -8.86 -7.57
C VAL A 138 5.84 -8.54 -6.28
N ILE A 139 5.57 -9.25 -5.17
CA ILE A 139 6.27 -9.03 -3.90
C ILE A 139 7.77 -9.31 -4.04
N GLY A 140 8.17 -10.29 -4.85
CA GLY A 140 9.59 -10.60 -5.12
C GLY A 140 10.36 -9.41 -5.69
N SER A 141 9.70 -8.55 -6.47
CA SER A 141 10.33 -7.36 -7.07
C SER A 141 10.46 -6.16 -6.12
N LEU A 142 10.01 -6.28 -4.88
CA LEU A 142 10.07 -5.21 -3.88
C LEU A 142 11.31 -5.27 -2.97
N ASP A 143 12.35 -6.01 -3.34
CA ASP A 143 13.60 -6.10 -2.56
C ASP A 143 14.24 -4.73 -2.32
N SER A 144 14.03 -3.78 -3.23
CA SER A 144 14.56 -2.42 -3.12
C SER A 144 13.75 -1.51 -2.18
N TYR A 145 12.59 -1.97 -1.67
CA TYR A 145 11.73 -1.15 -0.82
C TYR A 145 12.31 -0.92 0.58
N ALA A 146 12.97 -1.93 1.14
CA ALA A 146 13.56 -1.86 2.46
C ALA A 146 14.95 -2.50 2.51
N ILE A 147 15.78 -2.01 3.44
CA ILE A 147 17.14 -2.55 3.66
C ILE A 147 17.09 -3.95 4.33
N ASP A 148 15.97 -4.30 4.97
CA ASP A 148 15.82 -5.58 5.67
C ASP A 148 15.76 -6.75 4.65
N PRO A 149 16.74 -7.69 4.66
CA PRO A 149 16.74 -8.82 3.73
C PRO A 149 15.57 -9.79 3.93
N LYS A 150 14.81 -9.65 5.01
CA LYS A 150 13.60 -10.44 5.29
C LYS A 150 12.31 -9.70 4.91
N TYR A 151 12.43 -8.54 4.27
CA TYR A 151 11.28 -7.67 3.98
C TYR A 151 10.21 -8.38 3.14
N THR A 152 10.60 -8.89 1.98
CA THR A 152 9.68 -9.59 1.07
C THR A 152 9.01 -10.80 1.73
N ARG A 153 9.73 -11.52 2.59
CA ARG A 153 9.13 -12.60 3.38
C ARG A 153 8.05 -12.07 4.34
N LYS A 154 8.34 -11.00 5.07
CA LYS A 154 7.36 -10.39 5.98
C LYS A 154 6.11 -9.92 5.21
N VAL A 155 6.29 -9.31 4.03
CA VAL A 155 5.17 -8.90 3.17
C VAL A 155 4.34 -10.12 2.77
N LYS A 156 4.97 -11.22 2.33
CA LYS A 156 4.28 -12.47 1.98
C LYS A 156 3.46 -13.04 3.13
N ASP A 157 4.05 -13.07 4.33
CA ASP A 157 3.38 -13.61 5.53
C ASP A 157 2.13 -12.76 5.88
N ILE A 158 2.24 -11.44 5.83
CA ILE A 158 1.09 -10.54 6.07
C ILE A 158 0.04 -10.66 4.96
N VAL A 159 0.44 -10.72 3.70
CA VAL A 159 -0.51 -10.91 2.58
C VAL A 159 -1.30 -12.19 2.76
N ASN A 160 -0.66 -13.31 3.10
CA ASN A 160 -1.36 -14.57 3.37
C ASN A 160 -2.39 -14.42 4.49
N SER A 161 -2.00 -13.82 5.63
CA SER A 161 -2.95 -13.57 6.74
C SER A 161 -4.12 -12.69 6.30
N LEU A 162 -3.86 -11.62 5.53
CA LEU A 162 -4.92 -10.73 5.04
C LEU A 162 -5.90 -11.45 4.09
N LEU A 163 -5.41 -12.33 3.22
CA LEU A 163 -6.26 -13.11 2.32
C LEU A 163 -7.13 -14.12 3.07
N GLU A 164 -6.63 -14.66 4.19
CA GLU A 164 -7.36 -15.58 5.07
C GLU A 164 -8.39 -14.83 5.94
N ASP A 165 -7.99 -13.71 6.56
CA ASP A 165 -8.81 -12.98 7.52
C ASP A 165 -9.87 -12.09 6.83
N TYR A 166 -9.60 -11.60 5.61
CA TYR A 166 -10.45 -10.67 4.87
C TYR A 166 -10.75 -11.16 3.43
N PRO A 167 -11.25 -12.40 3.24
CA PRO A 167 -11.42 -12.98 1.89
C PRO A 167 -12.37 -12.17 1.01
N LEU A 168 -13.40 -11.55 1.58
CA LEU A 168 -14.36 -10.74 0.82
C LEU A 168 -13.78 -9.38 0.38
N LEU A 169 -12.76 -8.88 1.06
CA LEU A 169 -12.12 -7.60 0.72
C LEU A 169 -11.08 -7.77 -0.40
N PHE A 170 -10.39 -8.91 -0.44
CA PHE A 170 -9.24 -9.10 -1.32
C PHE A 170 -9.43 -10.15 -2.41
N ASN A 171 -10.41 -11.05 -2.26
CA ASN A 171 -10.79 -12.08 -3.26
C ASN A 171 -12.30 -11.99 -3.53
N PRO A 172 -12.79 -10.91 -4.15
CA PRO A 172 -14.22 -10.73 -4.43
C PRO A 172 -14.73 -11.67 -5.51
#